data_5b111578c7d1b52bd40fe86631580092
#
_entry.id   5b111578c7d1b52bd40fe86631580092
#
_cell.length_a   1.000
_cell.length_b   1.000
_cell.length_c   1.000
_cell.angle_alpha   90.00
_cell.angle_beta   90.00
_cell.angle_gamma   90.00
#
_symmetry.space_group_name_H-M   'P 1'
#
loop_
_entity.id
_entity.type
_entity.pdbx_description
1 polymer ?
#
loop_
_entity_poly.entity_id
_entity_poly.type
_entity_poly.pdbx_seq_one_letter_code
_entity_poly.pdbx_strand_id
1 'polypeptide(L)'
;MKRGLELACLIVLDTLAYYVSLLGAWSLRHWLVPVFYDGGTPDYSLSYYAQLWWIPVIYVFFIAYQQTYTARLPFWDETKKLFHALTLAFIVFMAVVMLGRVYEMLPSAVLVMLWVMSMFVFPMFHLYGKKFLFRLGICREKVLILGAGRAGRLIAQWLARERHIGYDVVGFLDDKKEKTGQFINGKKVFGRVRHYTRFVRELAIDTIIIAMPSMGAERTSAMAYEIQQRVRHTLVVPDLYGVAMLNTQMLHLFYEELFLLRVRNNLKSLPNRFVKRLFDISVTLALSPVWLLLMVVIVVLIKLESPGGGAAICSSVRLGMDGRPFRCFNFRCTTEGRLTRVGRFLEKTSLDELSQLLNVLRGDMSLIGPRPYLLNEVNAVQDSIDAITRVAPGITGLWQVSHRDNDTYEDRIRLDIWYIMNWSLWLDLFILLRTMAVVFSIKKGEQKDD
;
A
#
# COMPACT_ATOMS: atom_id res chain seq x y z
N MET A 1 22.82 3.16 -24.14
CA MET A 1 21.65 3.66 -24.88
C MET A 1 20.31 3.33 -24.18
N LYS A 2 19.97 2.07 -23.86
CA LYS A 2 18.63 1.75 -23.26
C LYS A 2 18.28 2.52 -21.99
N ARG A 3 19.21 2.68 -21.02
CA ARG A 3 18.95 3.43 -19.78
C ARG A 3 18.71 4.93 -20.00
N GLY A 4 19.42 5.55 -20.94
CA GLY A 4 19.18 6.96 -21.25
C GLY A 4 17.80 7.17 -21.84
N LEU A 5 17.35 6.24 -22.71
CA LEU A 5 15.99 6.26 -23.25
C LEU A 5 14.94 6.04 -22.15
N GLU A 6 15.18 5.08 -21.23
CA GLU A 6 14.29 4.83 -20.08
C GLU A 6 14.14 6.10 -19.22
N LEU A 7 15.26 6.73 -18.86
CA LEU A 7 15.27 7.96 -18.07
C LEU A 7 14.53 9.10 -18.81
N ALA A 8 14.81 9.30 -20.09
CA ALA A 8 14.14 10.33 -20.89
C ALA A 8 12.61 10.09 -20.96
N CYS A 9 12.17 8.85 -21.18
CA CYS A 9 10.75 8.50 -21.18
C CYS A 9 10.08 8.76 -19.83
N LEU A 10 10.76 8.48 -18.70
CA LEU A 10 10.21 8.73 -17.37
C LEU A 10 10.13 10.23 -17.07
N ILE A 11 11.11 11.03 -17.47
CA ILE A 11 11.07 12.50 -17.32
C ILE A 11 9.92 13.09 -18.14
N VAL A 12 9.73 12.62 -19.37
CA VAL A 12 8.59 13.04 -20.21
C VAL A 12 7.27 12.66 -19.55
N LEU A 13 7.19 11.45 -18.98
CA LEU A 13 6.00 10.98 -18.26
C LEU A 13 5.66 11.89 -17.08
N ASP A 14 6.66 12.30 -16.28
CA ASP A 14 6.47 13.19 -15.14
C ASP A 14 6.11 14.61 -15.55
N THR A 15 6.71 15.08 -16.64
CA THR A 15 6.33 16.37 -17.22
C THR A 15 4.87 16.36 -17.69
N LEU A 16 4.41 15.28 -18.33
CA LEU A 16 3.01 15.11 -18.69
C LEU A 16 2.10 15.02 -17.45
N ALA A 17 2.51 14.27 -16.42
CA ALA A 17 1.78 14.17 -15.17
C ALA A 17 1.60 15.55 -14.50
N TYR A 18 2.64 16.40 -14.54
CA TYR A 18 2.57 17.77 -14.05
C TYR A 18 1.50 18.59 -14.82
N TYR A 19 1.53 18.58 -16.15
CA TYR A 19 0.55 19.36 -16.94
C TYR A 19 -0.89 18.85 -16.76
N VAL A 20 -1.08 17.55 -16.61
CA VAL A 20 -2.41 16.97 -16.27
C VAL A 20 -2.85 17.41 -14.88
N SER A 21 -1.93 17.42 -13.89
CA SER A 21 -2.21 17.93 -12.55
C SER A 21 -2.55 19.41 -12.55
N LEU A 22 -1.85 20.20 -13.36
CA LEU A 22 -2.09 21.63 -13.53
C LEU A 22 -3.47 21.89 -14.17
N LEU A 23 -3.83 21.15 -15.21
CA LEU A 23 -5.15 21.23 -15.83
C LEU A 23 -6.26 20.89 -14.82
N GLY A 24 -6.06 19.81 -14.05
CA GLY A 24 -7.01 19.43 -12.99
C GLY A 24 -7.13 20.49 -11.90
N ALA A 25 -6.03 21.06 -11.43
CA ALA A 25 -6.00 22.11 -10.43
C ALA A 25 -6.68 23.41 -10.92
N TRP A 26 -6.40 23.80 -12.16
CA TRP A 26 -7.03 24.96 -12.79
C TRP A 26 -8.54 24.77 -12.96
N SER A 27 -8.97 23.61 -13.45
CA SER A 27 -10.39 23.28 -13.61
C SER A 27 -11.10 23.25 -12.25
N LEU A 28 -10.49 22.62 -11.24
CA LEU A 28 -11.07 22.53 -9.90
C LEU A 28 -11.23 23.92 -9.27
N ARG A 29 -10.25 24.80 -9.46
CA ARG A 29 -10.35 26.20 -9.03
C ARG A 29 -11.52 26.92 -9.68
N HIS A 30 -11.66 26.76 -10.99
CA HIS A 30 -12.73 27.45 -11.74
C HIS A 30 -14.14 27.02 -11.30
N TRP A 31 -14.30 25.75 -10.88
CA TRP A 31 -15.58 25.22 -10.43
C TRP A 31 -15.84 25.36 -8.92
N LEU A 32 -14.82 25.19 -8.06
CA LEU A 32 -15.01 25.14 -6.61
C LEU A 32 -14.85 26.50 -5.93
N VAL A 33 -13.88 27.32 -6.35
CA VAL A 33 -13.62 28.59 -5.66
C VAL A 33 -14.80 29.55 -5.71
N PRO A 34 -15.52 29.71 -6.82
CA PRO A 34 -16.69 30.60 -6.87
C PRO A 34 -17.84 30.19 -5.93
N VAL A 35 -17.90 28.87 -5.57
CA VAL A 35 -18.94 28.34 -4.66
C VAL A 35 -18.71 28.78 -3.21
N PHE A 36 -17.43 28.94 -2.83
CA PHE A 36 -17.04 29.20 -1.43
C PHE A 36 -16.52 30.62 -1.19
N TYR A 37 -16.11 31.32 -2.24
CA TYR A 37 -15.47 32.62 -2.11
C TYR A 37 -15.73 33.52 -3.34
N ASP A 38 -16.55 34.54 -3.17
CA ASP A 38 -16.89 35.56 -4.18
C ASP A 38 -15.85 36.68 -4.32
N GLY A 39 -14.76 36.64 -3.56
CA GLY A 39 -13.70 37.64 -3.60
C GLY A 39 -12.85 37.52 -4.86
N GLY A 40 -12.81 38.56 -5.69
CA GLY A 40 -12.14 38.66 -6.98
C GLY A 40 -10.65 38.34 -6.93
N THR A 41 -10.31 37.05 -6.85
CA THR A 41 -8.92 36.59 -7.05
C THR A 41 -8.59 36.60 -8.55
N PRO A 42 -7.43 37.14 -8.97
CA PRO A 42 -7.03 37.20 -10.38
C PRO A 42 -7.20 35.83 -11.06
N ASP A 43 -7.98 35.79 -12.14
CA ASP A 43 -8.21 34.56 -12.91
C ASP A 43 -7.24 34.54 -14.10
N TYR A 44 -6.11 33.86 -13.91
CA TYR A 44 -5.15 33.70 -14.97
C TYR A 44 -5.51 32.50 -15.86
N SER A 45 -5.25 32.64 -17.16
CA SER A 45 -5.51 31.58 -18.12
C SER A 45 -4.59 30.37 -17.89
N LEU A 46 -5.04 29.19 -18.29
CA LEU A 46 -4.21 27.98 -18.21
C LEU A 46 -2.86 28.15 -18.93
N SER A 47 -2.84 28.87 -20.05
CA SER A 47 -1.61 29.14 -20.81
C SER A 47 -0.58 29.93 -20.01
N TYR A 48 -1.01 30.84 -19.13
CA TYR A 48 -0.11 31.57 -18.24
C TYR A 48 0.65 30.60 -17.30
N TYR A 49 -0.06 29.70 -16.64
CA TYR A 49 0.59 28.71 -15.75
C TYR A 49 1.45 27.71 -16.51
N ALA A 50 1.04 27.33 -17.73
CA ALA A 50 1.79 26.40 -18.57
C ALA A 50 3.13 26.99 -19.06
N GLN A 51 3.26 28.31 -19.16
CA GLN A 51 4.51 28.97 -19.52
C GLN A 51 5.54 28.99 -18.40
N LEU A 52 5.17 28.66 -17.16
CA LEU A 52 6.08 28.58 -16.01
C LEU A 52 6.89 27.29 -16.04
N TRP A 53 7.71 27.11 -17.08
CA TRP A 53 8.50 25.89 -17.35
C TRP A 53 9.46 25.46 -16.22
N TRP A 54 9.82 26.37 -15.34
CA TRP A 54 10.71 26.09 -14.20
C TRP A 54 10.02 25.28 -13.11
N ILE A 55 8.69 25.30 -13.00
CA ILE A 55 7.94 24.54 -11.98
C ILE A 55 8.07 23.04 -12.21
N PRO A 56 7.77 22.47 -13.41
CA PRO A 56 7.99 21.05 -13.64
C PRO A 56 9.43 20.62 -13.47
N VAL A 57 10.40 21.49 -13.69
CA VAL A 57 11.83 21.21 -13.44
C VAL A 57 12.08 20.95 -11.94
N ILE A 58 11.48 21.74 -11.05
CA ILE A 58 11.56 21.51 -9.60
C ILE A 58 10.97 20.15 -9.24
N TYR A 59 9.79 19.78 -9.79
CA TYR A 59 9.16 18.49 -9.55
C TYR A 59 10.09 17.35 -10.01
N VAL A 60 10.57 17.39 -11.23
CA VAL A 60 11.50 16.38 -11.79
C VAL A 60 12.77 16.28 -10.95
N PHE A 61 13.33 17.41 -10.48
CA PHE A 61 14.51 17.41 -9.63
C PHE A 61 14.27 16.64 -8.31
N PHE A 62 13.19 16.92 -7.58
CA PHE A 62 12.93 16.25 -6.32
C PHE A 62 12.55 14.76 -6.52
N ILE A 63 11.87 14.42 -7.61
CA ILE A 63 11.59 13.04 -7.99
C ILE A 63 12.90 12.30 -8.28
N ALA A 64 13.84 12.92 -9.00
CA ALA A 64 15.17 12.37 -9.24
C ALA A 64 16.00 12.22 -7.95
N TYR A 65 15.93 13.21 -7.07
CA TYR A 65 16.60 13.21 -5.76
C TYR A 65 16.16 12.01 -4.89
N GLN A 66 14.87 11.63 -4.94
CA GLN A 66 14.34 10.45 -4.27
C GLN A 66 14.71 9.11 -4.96
N GLN A 67 15.53 9.17 -6.03
CA GLN A 67 16.01 8.00 -6.80
C GLN A 67 14.86 7.15 -7.41
N THR A 68 13.71 7.73 -7.69
CA THR A 68 12.57 6.99 -8.26
C THR A 68 12.81 6.56 -9.71
N TYR A 69 13.72 7.23 -10.42
CA TYR A 69 14.10 6.84 -11.79
C TYR A 69 15.10 5.69 -11.85
N THR A 70 15.86 5.48 -10.79
CA THR A 70 16.93 4.47 -10.75
C THR A 70 16.55 3.23 -9.95
N ALA A 71 15.71 3.39 -8.93
CA ALA A 71 15.26 2.32 -8.07
C ALA A 71 14.02 1.62 -8.66
N ARG A 72 14.06 0.29 -8.71
CA ARG A 72 12.91 -0.52 -9.10
C ARG A 72 12.13 -0.91 -7.85
N LEU A 73 11.09 -0.16 -7.55
CA LEU A 73 10.33 -0.27 -6.31
C LEU A 73 8.91 -0.82 -6.56
N PRO A 74 8.34 -1.54 -5.58
CA PRO A 74 6.91 -1.81 -5.55
C PRO A 74 6.09 -0.52 -5.58
N PHE A 75 4.87 -0.58 -6.14
CA PHE A 75 4.01 0.59 -6.33
C PHE A 75 3.87 1.46 -5.07
N TRP A 76 3.63 0.83 -3.92
CA TRP A 76 3.41 1.56 -2.67
C TRP A 76 4.67 2.23 -2.10
N ASP A 77 5.83 1.60 -2.26
CA ASP A 77 7.10 2.19 -1.84
C ASP A 77 7.51 3.34 -2.77
N GLU A 78 7.25 3.20 -4.06
CA GLU A 78 7.44 4.26 -5.05
C GLU A 78 6.50 5.44 -4.77
N THR A 79 5.21 5.18 -4.54
CA THR A 79 4.22 6.21 -4.21
C THR A 79 4.60 6.98 -2.95
N LYS A 80 5.11 6.30 -1.91
CA LYS A 80 5.63 6.95 -0.70
C LYS A 80 6.76 7.92 -1.02
N LYS A 81 7.71 7.52 -1.86
CA LYS A 81 8.81 8.40 -2.30
C LYS A 81 8.32 9.56 -3.15
N LEU A 82 7.36 9.32 -4.04
CA LEU A 82 6.72 10.37 -4.82
C LEU A 82 6.04 11.40 -3.92
N PHE A 83 5.28 10.99 -2.92
CA PHE A 83 4.64 11.89 -1.98
C PHE A 83 5.65 12.78 -1.24
N HIS A 84 6.77 12.22 -0.80
CA HIS A 84 7.85 13.01 -0.21
C HIS A 84 8.45 14.01 -1.22
N ALA A 85 8.73 13.56 -2.45
CA ALA A 85 9.29 14.42 -3.49
C ALA A 85 8.36 15.58 -3.84
N LEU A 86 7.06 15.28 -4.07
CA LEU A 86 6.05 16.26 -4.43
C LEU A 86 5.79 17.27 -3.29
N THR A 87 5.83 16.80 -2.03
CA THR A 87 5.69 17.70 -0.87
C THR A 87 6.92 18.60 -0.71
N LEU A 88 8.14 18.07 -0.88
CA LEU A 88 9.36 18.88 -0.86
C LEU A 88 9.36 19.90 -2.00
N ALA A 89 8.99 19.49 -3.21
CA ALA A 89 8.84 20.38 -4.35
C ALA A 89 7.85 21.51 -4.06
N PHE A 90 6.69 21.18 -3.46
CA PHE A 90 5.68 22.17 -3.07
C PHE A 90 6.21 23.17 -2.03
N ILE A 91 6.90 22.69 -0.98
CA ILE A 91 7.48 23.56 0.06
C ILE A 91 8.50 24.53 -0.55
N VAL A 92 9.43 24.01 -1.37
CA VAL A 92 10.43 24.83 -2.03
C VAL A 92 9.78 25.82 -2.98
N PHE A 93 8.80 25.39 -3.76
CA PHE A 93 8.05 26.25 -4.64
C PHE A 93 7.33 27.37 -3.89
N MET A 94 6.62 27.06 -2.79
CA MET A 94 5.99 28.06 -1.93
C MET A 94 7.02 29.05 -1.37
N ALA A 95 8.19 28.58 -0.96
CA ALA A 95 9.27 29.44 -0.48
C ALA A 95 9.75 30.41 -1.59
N VAL A 96 9.94 29.92 -2.81
CA VAL A 96 10.31 30.75 -3.97
C VAL A 96 9.26 31.82 -4.26
N VAL A 97 7.99 31.46 -4.24
CA VAL A 97 6.87 32.41 -4.46
C VAL A 97 6.82 33.48 -3.37
N MET A 98 7.00 33.08 -2.10
CA MET A 98 6.95 34.01 -0.96
C MET A 98 8.16 34.93 -0.92
N LEU A 99 9.37 34.41 -1.06
CA LEU A 99 10.62 35.18 -1.04
C LEU A 99 10.76 36.07 -2.28
N GLY A 100 10.34 35.58 -3.44
CA GLY A 100 10.35 36.33 -4.70
C GLY A 100 9.28 37.40 -4.81
N ARG A 101 8.37 37.52 -3.83
CA ARG A 101 7.18 38.41 -3.86
C ARG A 101 6.32 38.22 -5.10
N VAL A 102 6.29 36.99 -5.66
CA VAL A 102 5.55 36.65 -6.88
C VAL A 102 4.10 36.19 -6.53
N TYR A 103 3.71 36.30 -5.27
CA TYR A 103 2.39 35.86 -4.77
C TYR A 103 1.22 36.60 -5.44
N GLU A 104 1.45 37.83 -5.94
CA GLU A 104 0.44 38.58 -6.70
C GLU A 104 0.16 37.97 -8.07
N MET A 105 1.17 37.29 -8.66
CA MET A 105 1.09 36.62 -9.96
C MET A 105 0.65 35.16 -9.87
N LEU A 106 0.72 34.54 -8.68
CA LEU A 106 0.46 33.11 -8.47
C LEU A 106 -0.47 32.88 -7.28
N PRO A 107 -1.79 32.83 -7.50
CA PRO A 107 -2.76 32.58 -6.43
C PRO A 107 -2.46 31.29 -5.67
N SER A 108 -2.29 31.38 -4.36
CA SER A 108 -1.93 30.27 -3.49
C SER A 108 -2.92 29.09 -3.58
N ALA A 109 -4.18 29.37 -3.86
CA ALA A 109 -5.20 28.34 -4.03
C ALA A 109 -4.88 27.37 -5.18
N VAL A 110 -4.40 27.88 -6.33
CA VAL A 110 -4.02 27.01 -7.47
C VAL A 110 -2.84 26.12 -7.09
N LEU A 111 -1.89 26.64 -6.32
CA LEU A 111 -0.69 25.90 -5.91
C LEU A 111 -1.03 24.76 -4.96
N VAL A 112 -1.90 25.00 -4.00
CA VAL A 112 -2.39 23.94 -3.09
C VAL A 112 -3.16 22.88 -3.87
N MET A 113 -4.05 23.30 -4.78
CA MET A 113 -4.81 22.37 -5.62
C MET A 113 -3.88 21.57 -6.56
N LEU A 114 -2.84 22.20 -7.11
CA LEU A 114 -1.82 21.52 -7.92
C LEU A 114 -1.09 20.47 -7.09
N TRP A 115 -0.69 20.79 -5.87
CA TRP A 115 -0.06 19.83 -4.97
C TRP A 115 -0.99 18.65 -4.66
N VAL A 116 -2.25 18.90 -4.31
CA VAL A 116 -3.24 17.86 -4.05
C VAL A 116 -3.47 16.99 -5.28
N MET A 117 -3.67 17.59 -6.46
CA MET A 117 -3.86 16.85 -7.72
C MET A 117 -2.65 16.00 -8.06
N SER A 118 -1.43 16.52 -7.87
CA SER A 118 -0.21 15.78 -8.15
C SER A 118 -0.05 14.53 -7.28
N MET A 119 -0.56 14.52 -6.04
CA MET A 119 -0.58 13.32 -5.17
C MET A 119 -1.36 12.15 -5.77
N PHE A 120 -2.36 12.41 -6.63
CA PHE A 120 -3.13 11.37 -7.29
C PHE A 120 -2.60 11.06 -8.69
N VAL A 121 -2.28 12.10 -9.44
CA VAL A 121 -1.90 11.96 -10.86
C VAL A 121 -0.54 11.28 -11.03
N PHE A 122 0.49 11.70 -10.29
CA PHE A 122 1.84 11.13 -10.44
C PHE A 122 1.91 9.63 -10.16
N PRO A 123 1.36 9.09 -9.05
CA PRO A 123 1.34 7.65 -8.84
C PRO A 123 0.62 6.87 -9.95
N MET A 124 -0.49 7.43 -10.48
CA MET A 124 -1.21 6.81 -11.59
C MET A 124 -0.36 6.79 -12.87
N PHE A 125 0.29 7.91 -13.20
CA PHE A 125 1.19 7.99 -14.35
C PHE A 125 2.37 7.04 -14.19
N HIS A 126 3.00 6.96 -13.02
CA HIS A 126 4.06 5.99 -12.76
C HIS A 126 3.57 4.55 -12.92
N LEU A 127 2.42 4.19 -12.35
CA LEU A 127 1.89 2.84 -12.43
C LEU A 127 1.55 2.44 -13.88
N TYR A 128 0.73 3.24 -14.56
CA TYR A 128 0.25 2.91 -15.90
C TYR A 128 1.31 3.18 -16.97
N GLY A 129 2.05 4.28 -16.83
CA GLY A 129 3.12 4.66 -17.76
C GLY A 129 4.26 3.64 -17.74
N LYS A 130 4.74 3.23 -16.56
CA LYS A 130 5.75 2.16 -16.46
C LYS A 130 5.23 0.81 -16.99
N LYS A 131 3.96 0.45 -16.76
CA LYS A 131 3.35 -0.74 -17.38
C LYS A 131 3.33 -0.64 -18.90
N PHE A 132 3.03 0.53 -19.44
CA PHE A 132 3.04 0.78 -20.88
C PHE A 132 4.47 0.70 -21.45
N LEU A 133 5.44 1.37 -20.84
CA LEU A 133 6.85 1.30 -21.24
C LEU A 133 7.41 -0.13 -21.15
N PHE A 134 6.99 -0.89 -20.12
CA PHE A 134 7.34 -2.31 -20.04
C PHE A 134 6.80 -3.12 -21.21
N ARG A 135 5.57 -2.87 -21.66
CA ARG A 135 5.00 -3.54 -22.84
C ARG A 135 5.79 -3.21 -24.10
N LEU A 136 6.26 -1.97 -24.25
CA LEU A 136 7.11 -1.53 -25.37
C LEU A 136 8.55 -2.07 -25.27
N GLY A 137 8.94 -2.75 -24.18
CA GLY A 137 10.27 -3.31 -23.99
C GLY A 137 11.34 -2.29 -23.54
N ILE A 138 10.95 -1.04 -23.26
CA ILE A 138 11.87 0.05 -22.88
C ILE A 138 12.38 -0.15 -21.45
N CYS A 139 11.47 -0.40 -20.50
CA CYS A 139 11.77 -0.55 -19.05
C CYS A 139 11.88 -2.02 -18.64
N ARG A 140 12.44 -2.91 -19.48
CA ARG A 140 12.60 -4.33 -19.16
C ARG A 140 14.03 -4.66 -18.74
N GLU A 141 14.15 -5.27 -17.57
CA GLU A 141 15.39 -5.83 -17.05
C GLU A 141 15.24 -7.35 -16.87
N LYS A 142 16.11 -8.10 -17.53
CA LYS A 142 16.05 -9.57 -17.52
C LYS A 142 16.55 -10.13 -16.20
N VAL A 143 15.72 -10.97 -15.59
CA VAL A 143 15.98 -11.56 -14.27
C VAL A 143 16.08 -13.07 -14.36
N LEU A 144 17.13 -13.64 -13.78
CA LEU A 144 17.30 -15.05 -13.56
C LEU A 144 17.15 -15.36 -12.07
N ILE A 145 16.31 -16.34 -11.72
CA ILE A 145 16.08 -16.71 -10.32
C ILE A 145 16.87 -17.99 -10.01
N LEU A 146 17.73 -17.93 -9.00
CA LEU A 146 18.44 -19.10 -8.46
C LEU A 146 17.61 -19.70 -7.32
N GLY A 147 17.14 -20.92 -7.50
CA GLY A 147 16.24 -21.63 -6.62
C GLY A 147 14.79 -21.63 -7.14
N ALA A 148 14.33 -22.83 -7.56
CA ALA A 148 12.98 -23.11 -8.03
C ALA A 148 12.09 -23.72 -6.90
N GLY A 149 12.39 -23.35 -5.64
CA GLY A 149 11.64 -23.71 -4.45
C GLY A 149 10.43 -22.80 -4.19
N ARG A 150 9.88 -22.86 -2.97
CA ARG A 150 8.72 -22.04 -2.56
C ARG A 150 9.01 -20.53 -2.72
N ALA A 151 10.17 -20.07 -2.25
CA ALA A 151 10.55 -18.66 -2.33
C ALA A 151 10.65 -18.17 -3.79
N GLY A 152 11.38 -18.92 -4.65
CA GLY A 152 11.53 -18.55 -6.06
C GLY A 152 10.19 -18.51 -6.81
N ARG A 153 9.28 -19.44 -6.54
CA ARG A 153 7.94 -19.47 -7.12
C ARG A 153 7.12 -18.23 -6.73
N LEU A 154 7.12 -17.89 -5.44
CA LEU A 154 6.40 -16.71 -4.92
C LEU A 154 6.94 -15.42 -5.52
N ILE A 155 8.27 -15.28 -5.63
CA ILE A 155 8.89 -14.11 -6.25
C ILE A 155 8.50 -14.00 -7.71
N ALA A 156 8.56 -15.11 -8.47
CA ALA A 156 8.18 -15.08 -9.88
C ALA A 156 6.70 -14.73 -10.08
N GLN A 157 5.80 -15.22 -9.23
CA GLN A 157 4.37 -14.87 -9.24
C GLN A 157 4.17 -13.39 -8.94
N TRP A 158 4.86 -12.89 -7.92
CA TRP A 158 4.78 -11.48 -7.54
C TRP A 158 5.30 -10.58 -8.65
N LEU A 159 6.46 -10.85 -9.24
CA LEU A 159 7.01 -10.08 -10.36
C LEU A 159 6.11 -10.14 -11.61
N ALA A 160 5.41 -11.25 -11.86
CA ALA A 160 4.47 -11.35 -12.96
C ALA A 160 3.23 -10.46 -12.77
N ARG A 161 2.81 -10.19 -11.53
CA ARG A 161 1.71 -9.27 -11.18
C ARG A 161 2.16 -7.82 -11.24
N GLU A 162 3.36 -7.51 -10.73
CA GLU A 162 3.90 -6.18 -10.55
C GLU A 162 4.80 -5.73 -11.73
N ARG A 163 4.27 -5.81 -12.96
CA ARG A 163 5.05 -5.52 -14.20
C ARG A 163 5.63 -4.11 -14.27
N HIS A 164 5.07 -3.15 -13.53
CA HIS A 164 5.57 -1.77 -13.48
C HIS A 164 6.97 -1.67 -12.83
N ILE A 165 7.38 -2.66 -12.03
CA ILE A 165 8.74 -2.73 -11.47
C ILE A 165 9.78 -2.89 -12.60
N GLY A 166 9.39 -3.49 -13.73
CA GLY A 166 10.24 -3.62 -14.89
C GLY A 166 11.13 -4.87 -14.90
N TYR A 167 10.95 -5.82 -13.98
CA TYR A 167 11.66 -7.11 -14.00
C TYR A 167 10.93 -8.12 -14.88
N ASP A 168 11.66 -8.72 -15.82
CA ASP A 168 11.18 -9.80 -16.69
C ASP A 168 11.92 -11.10 -16.36
N VAL A 169 11.24 -12.00 -15.66
CA VAL A 169 11.80 -13.29 -15.27
C VAL A 169 12.01 -14.14 -16.52
N VAL A 170 13.26 -14.45 -16.82
CA VAL A 170 13.62 -15.30 -17.97
C VAL A 170 13.45 -16.79 -17.64
N GLY A 171 13.82 -17.20 -16.43
CA GLY A 171 13.70 -18.58 -15.98
C GLY A 171 14.35 -18.81 -14.61
N PHE A 172 14.55 -20.09 -14.29
CA PHE A 172 15.10 -20.54 -13.02
C PHE A 172 16.34 -21.43 -13.22
N LEU A 173 17.20 -21.47 -12.20
CA LEU A 173 18.20 -22.51 -12.02
C LEU A 173 17.98 -23.19 -10.66
N ASP A 174 18.09 -24.51 -10.61
CA ASP A 174 17.95 -25.30 -9.36
C ASP A 174 18.84 -26.53 -9.42
N ASP A 175 19.48 -26.88 -8.32
CA ASP A 175 20.41 -28.03 -8.27
C ASP A 175 19.71 -29.38 -8.24
N LYS A 176 18.39 -29.41 -7.91
CA LYS A 176 17.57 -30.63 -7.95
C LYS A 176 17.33 -31.06 -9.40
N LYS A 177 17.89 -32.18 -9.80
CA LYS A 177 17.78 -32.74 -11.16
C LYS A 177 16.33 -32.92 -11.63
N GLU A 178 15.44 -33.29 -10.71
CA GLU A 178 14.02 -33.54 -10.96
C GLU A 178 13.26 -32.31 -11.50
N LYS A 179 13.75 -31.12 -11.17
CA LYS A 179 13.13 -29.86 -11.60
C LYS A 179 13.65 -29.35 -12.95
N THR A 180 14.81 -29.85 -13.40
CA THR A 180 15.40 -29.40 -14.66
C THR A 180 14.46 -29.71 -15.84
N GLY A 181 14.20 -28.72 -16.66
CA GLY A 181 13.27 -28.82 -17.80
C GLY A 181 11.80 -28.56 -17.46
N GLN A 182 11.43 -28.53 -16.17
CA GLN A 182 10.06 -28.19 -15.75
C GLN A 182 9.76 -26.72 -15.99
N PHE A 183 8.46 -26.42 -16.11
CA PHE A 183 7.96 -25.05 -16.21
C PHE A 183 7.32 -24.65 -14.86
N ILE A 184 7.72 -23.50 -14.34
CA ILE A 184 7.17 -22.89 -13.14
C ILE A 184 6.61 -21.52 -13.52
N ASN A 185 5.32 -21.30 -13.35
CA ASN A 185 4.64 -20.07 -13.75
C ASN A 185 4.92 -19.69 -15.24
N GLY A 186 4.98 -20.68 -16.13
CA GLY A 186 5.27 -20.48 -17.54
C GLY A 186 6.76 -20.19 -17.85
N LYS A 187 7.67 -20.26 -16.87
CA LYS A 187 9.12 -20.03 -17.04
C LYS A 187 9.90 -21.33 -16.82
N LYS A 188 10.85 -21.59 -17.70
CA LYS A 188 11.61 -22.87 -17.70
C LYS A 188 12.68 -22.89 -16.61
N VAL A 189 12.89 -24.04 -15.98
CA VAL A 189 14.07 -24.36 -15.16
C VAL A 189 15.16 -24.87 -16.09
N PHE A 190 16.18 -24.04 -16.34
CA PHE A 190 17.22 -24.33 -17.34
C PHE A 190 18.21 -25.40 -16.92
N GLY A 191 18.53 -25.52 -15.62
CA GLY A 191 19.49 -26.45 -15.10
C GLY A 191 20.05 -26.09 -13.74
N ARG A 192 21.28 -26.54 -13.46
CA ARG A 192 21.92 -26.37 -12.17
C ARG A 192 22.44 -24.96 -11.94
N VAL A 193 22.43 -24.52 -10.69
CA VAL A 193 22.87 -23.19 -10.25
C VAL A 193 24.31 -22.88 -10.70
N ARG A 194 25.23 -23.86 -10.61
CA ARG A 194 26.64 -23.69 -11.02
C ARG A 194 26.85 -23.19 -12.46
N HIS A 195 25.86 -23.37 -13.34
CA HIS A 195 25.95 -22.93 -14.74
C HIS A 195 25.38 -21.53 -14.99
N TYR A 196 25.11 -20.75 -13.93
CA TYR A 196 24.50 -19.41 -14.05
C TYR A 196 25.30 -18.50 -14.97
N THR A 197 26.64 -18.59 -14.98
CA THR A 197 27.53 -17.77 -15.79
C THR A 197 27.28 -17.90 -17.30
N ARG A 198 26.96 -19.13 -17.75
CA ARG A 198 26.60 -19.41 -19.13
C ARG A 198 25.31 -18.68 -19.49
N PHE A 199 24.26 -18.81 -18.69
CA PHE A 199 22.97 -18.19 -18.95
C PHE A 199 23.00 -16.68 -18.84
N VAL A 200 23.83 -16.11 -17.96
CA VAL A 200 24.06 -14.66 -17.86
C VAL A 200 24.56 -14.10 -19.20
N ARG A 201 25.49 -14.80 -19.87
CA ARG A 201 26.04 -14.38 -21.16
C ARG A 201 25.06 -14.63 -22.31
N GLU A 202 24.52 -15.85 -22.42
CA GLU A 202 23.65 -16.25 -23.53
C GLU A 202 22.34 -15.46 -23.57
N LEU A 203 21.76 -15.16 -22.41
CA LEU A 203 20.45 -14.50 -22.31
C LEU A 203 20.56 -13.00 -22.00
N ALA A 204 21.79 -12.48 -21.82
CA ALA A 204 22.06 -11.10 -21.42
C ALA A 204 21.26 -10.74 -20.17
N ILE A 205 21.51 -11.44 -19.06
CA ILE A 205 20.85 -11.24 -17.77
C ILE A 205 21.48 -10.04 -17.06
N ASP A 206 20.67 -9.10 -16.64
CA ASP A 206 21.09 -7.90 -15.91
C ASP A 206 21.03 -8.10 -14.39
N THR A 207 20.07 -8.91 -13.93
CA THR A 207 19.78 -9.09 -12.49
C THR A 207 19.63 -10.57 -12.15
N ILE A 208 20.24 -10.98 -11.03
CA ILE A 208 20.06 -12.32 -10.45
C ILE A 208 19.35 -12.19 -9.09
N ILE A 209 18.37 -13.04 -8.84
CA ILE A 209 17.72 -13.18 -7.54
C ILE A 209 18.09 -14.52 -6.93
N ILE A 210 18.79 -14.52 -5.78
CA ILE A 210 19.11 -15.72 -5.01
C ILE A 210 17.92 -16.02 -4.09
N ALA A 211 17.12 -17.04 -4.44
CA ALA A 211 15.89 -17.43 -3.73
C ALA A 211 16.05 -18.80 -3.06
N MET A 212 17.16 -18.99 -2.33
CA MET A 212 17.52 -20.23 -1.63
C MET A 212 17.80 -19.94 -0.14
N PRO A 213 16.80 -19.53 0.67
CA PRO A 213 17.01 -19.15 2.07
C PRO A 213 17.61 -20.29 2.92
N SER A 214 17.31 -21.55 2.58
CA SER A 214 17.82 -22.74 3.28
C SER A 214 19.30 -23.09 3.00
N MET A 215 19.99 -22.32 2.14
CA MET A 215 21.39 -22.62 1.77
C MET A 215 22.39 -22.27 2.87
N GLY A 216 21.99 -21.47 3.86
CA GLY A 216 22.85 -20.94 4.92
C GLY A 216 23.55 -19.64 4.52
N ALA A 217 23.86 -18.82 5.54
CA ALA A 217 24.36 -17.47 5.34
C ALA A 217 25.72 -17.43 4.62
N GLU A 218 26.66 -18.29 5.02
CA GLU A 218 28.02 -18.32 4.47
C GLU A 218 28.03 -18.63 2.97
N ARG A 219 27.31 -19.68 2.55
CA ARG A 219 27.20 -20.05 1.12
C ARG A 219 26.46 -18.99 0.31
N THR A 220 25.43 -18.39 0.90
CA THR A 220 24.66 -17.33 0.25
C THR A 220 25.54 -16.10 0.02
N SER A 221 26.36 -15.71 1.02
CA SER A 221 27.28 -14.57 0.92
C SER A 221 28.38 -14.82 -0.12
N ALA A 222 29.01 -15.99 -0.11
CA ALA A 222 30.02 -16.35 -1.10
C ALA A 222 29.46 -16.33 -2.53
N MET A 223 28.27 -16.89 -2.74
CA MET A 223 27.57 -16.87 -4.03
C MET A 223 27.19 -15.46 -4.45
N ALA A 224 26.67 -14.65 -3.53
CA ALA A 224 26.31 -13.27 -3.82
C ALA A 224 27.52 -12.44 -4.24
N TYR A 225 28.66 -12.60 -3.56
CA TYR A 225 29.92 -11.95 -3.89
C TYR A 225 30.42 -12.33 -5.30
N GLU A 226 30.39 -13.62 -5.65
CA GLU A 226 30.78 -14.08 -6.99
C GLU A 226 29.86 -13.53 -8.08
N ILE A 227 28.55 -13.50 -7.84
CA ILE A 227 27.55 -13.02 -8.79
C ILE A 227 27.65 -11.52 -9.01
N GLN A 228 27.88 -10.72 -7.94
CA GLN A 228 27.99 -9.27 -8.02
C GLN A 228 29.11 -8.79 -8.97
N GLN A 229 30.15 -9.60 -9.13
CA GLN A 229 31.24 -9.28 -10.08
C GLN A 229 30.85 -9.46 -11.55
N ARG A 230 29.72 -10.12 -11.84
CA ARG A 230 29.34 -10.55 -13.20
C ARG A 230 28.02 -9.98 -13.69
N VAL A 231 27.14 -9.58 -12.78
CA VAL A 231 25.84 -8.97 -13.10
C VAL A 231 25.71 -7.63 -12.40
N ARG A 232 24.82 -6.80 -12.91
CA ARG A 232 24.64 -5.45 -12.44
C ARG A 232 23.95 -5.39 -11.06
N HIS A 233 22.96 -6.23 -10.85
CA HIS A 233 22.17 -6.26 -9.62
C HIS A 233 22.03 -7.69 -9.12
N THR A 234 22.31 -7.88 -7.83
CA THR A 234 22.09 -9.15 -7.14
C THR A 234 21.12 -8.89 -5.99
N LEU A 235 20.01 -9.59 -5.99
CA LEU A 235 19.02 -9.57 -4.92
C LEU A 235 19.08 -10.89 -4.17
N VAL A 236 19.09 -10.83 -2.85
CA VAL A 236 19.16 -12.01 -1.98
C VAL A 236 17.90 -12.08 -1.13
N VAL A 237 17.31 -13.26 -1.07
CA VAL A 237 16.21 -13.55 -0.14
C VAL A 237 16.82 -14.09 1.15
N PRO A 238 16.89 -13.29 2.21
CA PRO A 238 17.44 -13.75 3.48
C PRO A 238 16.48 -14.68 4.18
N ASP A 239 17.02 -15.59 5.00
CA ASP A 239 16.22 -16.42 5.91
C ASP A 239 15.95 -15.64 7.21
N LEU A 240 14.96 -14.75 7.16
CA LEU A 240 14.53 -13.89 8.27
C LEU A 240 13.07 -14.14 8.61
N TYR A 241 12.71 -15.41 8.73
CA TYR A 241 11.34 -15.79 9.10
C TYR A 241 10.94 -15.18 10.45
N GLY A 242 9.79 -14.50 10.50
CA GLY A 242 9.24 -13.92 11.73
C GLY A 242 9.82 -12.56 12.16
N VAL A 243 10.81 -12.02 11.42
CA VAL A 243 11.35 -10.68 11.70
C VAL A 243 10.52 -9.61 11.00
N ALA A 244 10.11 -8.59 11.75
CA ALA A 244 9.36 -7.43 11.21
C ALA A 244 10.29 -6.54 10.38
N MET A 245 10.21 -6.64 9.04
CA MET A 245 11.17 -6.01 8.14
C MET A 245 10.81 -4.59 7.70
N LEU A 246 9.52 -4.20 7.69
CA LEU A 246 9.09 -2.88 7.17
C LEU A 246 9.65 -1.68 7.97
N ASN A 247 9.88 -1.87 9.28
CA ASN A 247 10.39 -0.82 10.16
C ASN A 247 11.83 -1.11 10.61
N THR A 248 12.56 -1.90 9.81
CA THR A 248 13.93 -2.29 10.12
C THR A 248 14.92 -1.33 9.49
N GLN A 249 15.87 -0.87 10.28
CA GLN A 249 17.02 -0.09 9.83
C GLN A 249 18.26 -0.97 9.87
N MET A 250 18.99 -1.01 8.77
CA MET A 250 20.29 -1.67 8.72
C MET A 250 21.34 -0.69 9.21
N LEU A 251 22.03 -1.06 10.29
CA LEU A 251 23.16 -0.33 10.84
C LEU A 251 24.42 -1.09 10.47
N HIS A 252 25.32 -0.43 9.71
CA HIS A 252 26.60 -1.02 9.32
C HIS A 252 27.65 -0.77 10.40
N LEU A 253 28.27 -1.82 10.87
CA LEU A 253 29.47 -1.74 11.72
C LEU A 253 30.69 -1.80 10.78
N PHE A 254 31.18 -0.62 10.39
CA PHE A 254 32.18 -0.47 9.32
C PHE A 254 33.50 -1.22 9.57
N TYR A 255 33.86 -1.49 10.83
CA TYR A 255 35.12 -2.14 11.17
C TYR A 255 35.02 -3.67 11.34
N GLU A 256 33.81 -4.20 11.53
CA GLU A 256 33.60 -5.59 11.90
C GLU A 256 32.94 -6.41 10.78
N GLU A 257 32.73 -5.84 9.58
CA GLU A 257 31.99 -6.45 8.48
C GLU A 257 30.61 -7.02 8.87
N LEU A 258 30.07 -6.49 9.97
CA LEU A 258 28.77 -6.88 10.54
C LEU A 258 27.73 -5.80 10.29
N PHE A 259 26.49 -6.22 10.24
CA PHE A 259 25.36 -5.31 10.27
C PHE A 259 24.38 -5.68 11.38
N LEU A 260 23.79 -4.68 11.99
CA LEU A 260 22.72 -4.82 12.97
C LEU A 260 21.40 -4.47 12.33
N LEU A 261 20.40 -5.32 12.50
CA LEU A 261 19.04 -5.03 12.13
C LEU A 261 18.31 -4.44 13.35
N ARG A 262 18.10 -3.12 13.31
CA ARG A 262 17.28 -2.45 14.31
C ARG A 262 15.81 -2.63 13.96
N VAL A 263 15.13 -3.57 14.60
CA VAL A 263 13.68 -3.80 14.45
C VAL A 263 12.96 -2.86 15.42
N ARG A 264 12.06 -2.02 14.92
CA ARG A 264 11.28 -1.07 15.73
C ARG A 264 9.82 -1.50 15.80
N ASN A 265 9.27 -1.57 17.02
CA ASN A 265 7.83 -1.64 17.21
C ASN A 265 7.28 -0.20 17.35
N ASN A 266 6.75 0.32 16.25
CA ASN A 266 6.30 1.71 16.19
C ASN A 266 5.07 2.00 17.06
N LEU A 267 4.20 1.00 17.31
CA LEU A 267 2.99 1.18 18.15
C LEU A 267 3.28 1.23 19.67
N LYS A 268 4.51 0.89 20.09
CA LYS A 268 4.94 1.15 21.47
C LYS A 268 5.24 2.64 21.74
N SER A 269 5.52 3.42 20.69
CA SER A 269 5.86 4.83 20.80
C SER A 269 4.60 5.67 21.04
N LEU A 270 4.58 6.49 22.10
CA LEU A 270 3.48 7.40 22.40
C LEU A 270 3.16 8.38 21.25
N PRO A 271 4.16 9.04 20.61
CA PRO A 271 3.91 9.90 19.48
C PRO A 271 3.18 9.18 18.33
N ASN A 272 3.56 7.94 18.03
CA ASN A 272 2.93 7.17 16.98
C ASN A 272 1.49 6.78 17.31
N ARG A 273 1.21 6.43 18.55
CA ARG A 273 -0.17 6.19 19.03
C ARG A 273 -1.02 7.45 18.91
N PHE A 274 -0.45 8.60 19.26
CA PHE A 274 -1.14 9.88 19.08
C PHE A 274 -1.42 10.18 17.62
N VAL A 275 -0.43 10.04 16.73
CA VAL A 275 -0.59 10.25 15.29
C VAL A 275 -1.65 9.29 14.72
N LYS A 276 -1.60 8.01 15.11
CA LYS A 276 -2.62 7.04 14.72
C LYS A 276 -4.02 7.46 15.16
N ARG A 277 -4.16 7.86 16.42
CA ARG A 277 -5.44 8.29 16.99
C ARG A 277 -5.97 9.55 16.31
N LEU A 278 -5.09 10.50 16.02
CA LEU A 278 -5.43 11.71 15.29
C LEU A 278 -5.92 11.38 13.87
N PHE A 279 -5.23 10.46 13.18
CA PHE A 279 -5.64 9.96 11.87
C PHE A 279 -7.02 9.31 11.93
N ASP A 280 -7.26 8.38 12.86
CA ASP A 280 -8.55 7.69 13.01
C ASP A 280 -9.70 8.70 13.23
N ILE A 281 -9.52 9.66 14.12
CA ILE A 281 -10.52 10.69 14.41
C ILE A 281 -10.74 11.59 13.19
N SER A 282 -9.66 12.08 12.57
CA SER A 282 -9.74 13.01 11.44
C SER A 282 -10.47 12.39 10.25
N VAL A 283 -10.16 11.14 9.89
CA VAL A 283 -10.83 10.43 8.79
C VAL A 283 -12.30 10.16 9.15
N THR A 284 -12.58 9.71 10.38
CA THR A 284 -13.96 9.46 10.83
C THR A 284 -14.80 10.72 10.81
N LEU A 285 -14.27 11.86 11.26
CA LEU A 285 -14.99 13.14 11.25
C LEU A 285 -15.14 13.70 9.84
N ALA A 286 -14.12 13.61 8.99
CA ALA A 286 -14.20 14.07 7.60
C ALA A 286 -15.29 13.34 6.81
N LEU A 287 -15.48 12.04 7.09
CA LEU A 287 -16.52 11.23 6.46
C LEU A 287 -17.87 11.27 7.17
N SER A 288 -17.99 11.99 8.30
CA SER A 288 -19.20 12.00 9.14
C SER A 288 -20.47 12.42 8.42
N PRO A 289 -20.50 13.39 7.49
CA PRO A 289 -21.73 13.75 6.79
C PRO A 289 -22.31 12.56 6.00
N VAL A 290 -21.45 11.71 5.45
CA VAL A 290 -21.85 10.55 4.65
C VAL A 290 -22.31 9.40 5.54
N TRP A 291 -21.46 8.97 6.49
CA TRP A 291 -21.80 7.79 7.30
C TRP A 291 -22.93 8.05 8.30
N LEU A 292 -23.10 9.28 8.84
CA LEU A 292 -24.25 9.61 9.68
C LEU A 292 -25.55 9.54 8.90
N LEU A 293 -25.58 10.08 7.67
CA LEU A 293 -26.75 9.96 6.80
C LEU A 293 -27.08 8.49 6.52
N LEU A 294 -26.08 7.68 6.19
CA LEU A 294 -26.25 6.24 5.96
C LEU A 294 -26.78 5.53 7.22
N MET A 295 -26.26 5.86 8.41
CA MET A 295 -26.75 5.29 9.67
C MET A 295 -28.24 5.59 9.89
N VAL A 296 -28.67 6.85 9.64
CA VAL A 296 -30.08 7.23 9.78
C VAL A 296 -30.94 6.39 8.82
N VAL A 297 -30.55 6.30 7.55
CA VAL A 297 -31.25 5.50 6.54
C VAL A 297 -31.35 4.03 6.98
N ILE A 298 -30.25 3.41 7.43
CA ILE A 298 -30.21 2.02 7.90
C ILE A 298 -31.13 1.83 9.10
N VAL A 299 -31.09 2.72 10.09
CA VAL A 299 -31.99 2.66 11.26
C VAL A 299 -33.47 2.70 10.84
N VAL A 300 -33.83 3.59 9.92
CA VAL A 300 -35.19 3.70 9.39
C VAL A 300 -35.60 2.41 8.69
N LEU A 301 -34.76 1.85 7.81
CA LEU A 301 -35.03 0.59 7.10
C LEU A 301 -35.24 -0.59 8.06
N ILE A 302 -34.37 -0.73 9.09
CA ILE A 302 -34.51 -1.79 10.11
C ILE A 302 -35.83 -1.62 10.88
N LYS A 303 -36.20 -0.40 11.23
CA LYS A 303 -37.43 -0.13 11.98
C LYS A 303 -38.70 -0.35 11.15
N LEU A 304 -38.65 -0.01 9.84
CA LEU A 304 -39.76 -0.26 8.92
C LEU A 304 -39.99 -1.75 8.67
N GLU A 305 -38.93 -2.55 8.53
CA GLU A 305 -39.05 -4.01 8.32
C GLU A 305 -39.46 -4.75 9.60
N SER A 306 -39.07 -4.27 10.77
CA SER A 306 -39.31 -4.96 12.06
C SER A 306 -39.72 -3.92 13.14
N PRO A 307 -40.95 -3.40 13.10
CA PRO A 307 -41.40 -2.36 14.03
C PRO A 307 -41.35 -2.78 15.51
N GLY A 308 -41.64 -4.04 15.81
CA GLY A 308 -41.59 -4.63 17.16
C GLY A 308 -40.26 -5.21 17.58
N GLY A 309 -39.25 -5.24 16.72
CA GLY A 309 -38.02 -6.01 16.90
C GLY A 309 -36.98 -5.41 17.87
N GLY A 310 -37.28 -4.37 18.63
CA GLY A 310 -36.33 -3.76 19.58
C GLY A 310 -35.37 -2.73 18.98
N ALA A 311 -34.18 -2.56 19.57
CA ALA A 311 -33.20 -1.58 19.12
C ALA A 311 -32.60 -1.91 17.74
N ALA A 312 -32.40 -0.90 16.89
CA ALA A 312 -31.79 -1.06 15.56
C ALA A 312 -30.26 -1.31 15.65
N ILE A 313 -29.63 -0.88 16.74
CA ILE A 313 -28.21 -1.14 17.03
C ILE A 313 -28.16 -2.14 18.17
N CYS A 314 -27.43 -3.23 17.99
CA CYS A 314 -27.09 -4.22 19.00
C CYS A 314 -25.63 -4.07 19.42
N SER A 315 -25.26 -4.68 20.53
CA SER A 315 -23.88 -4.68 20.99
C SER A 315 -23.46 -6.06 21.43
N SER A 316 -22.24 -6.45 21.09
CA SER A 316 -21.57 -7.65 21.58
C SER A 316 -20.34 -7.27 22.41
N VAL A 317 -20.04 -8.06 23.46
CA VAL A 317 -18.83 -7.84 24.24
C VAL A 317 -17.64 -8.46 23.53
N ARG A 318 -16.61 -7.66 23.28
CA ARG A 318 -15.38 -8.08 22.62
C ARG A 318 -14.14 -7.60 23.37
N LEU A 319 -12.99 -8.20 23.08
CA LEU A 319 -11.71 -7.79 23.66
C LEU A 319 -11.18 -6.56 22.91
N GLY A 320 -10.83 -5.54 23.68
CA GLY A 320 -10.20 -4.31 23.23
C GLY A 320 -8.72 -4.24 23.59
N MET A 321 -8.20 -3.02 23.59
CA MET A 321 -6.81 -2.74 23.95
C MET A 321 -6.52 -3.15 25.40
N ASP A 322 -5.32 -3.70 25.63
CA ASP A 322 -4.85 -4.26 26.90
C ASP A 322 -5.77 -5.35 27.49
N GLY A 323 -6.50 -6.09 26.62
CA GLY A 323 -7.40 -7.16 27.03
C GLY A 323 -8.69 -6.68 27.71
N ARG A 324 -8.98 -5.38 27.70
CA ARG A 324 -10.18 -4.81 28.35
C ARG A 324 -11.41 -5.09 27.51
N PRO A 325 -12.49 -5.69 28.08
CA PRO A 325 -13.71 -5.91 27.33
C PRO A 325 -14.41 -4.58 27.03
N PHE A 326 -14.96 -4.46 25.83
CA PHE A 326 -15.75 -3.31 25.40
C PHE A 326 -17.02 -3.74 24.66
N ARG A 327 -17.99 -2.84 24.51
CA ARG A 327 -19.23 -3.06 23.75
C ARG A 327 -19.01 -2.65 22.31
N CYS A 328 -18.92 -3.62 21.40
CA CYS A 328 -18.83 -3.43 19.96
C CYS A 328 -20.24 -3.25 19.39
N PHE A 329 -20.49 -2.15 18.68
CA PHE A 329 -21.81 -1.84 18.11
C PHE A 329 -21.93 -2.39 16.69
N ASN A 330 -23.08 -3.06 16.43
CA ASN A 330 -23.45 -3.52 15.10
C ASN A 330 -24.91 -3.19 14.82
N PHE A 331 -25.30 -3.03 13.55
CA PHE A 331 -26.70 -2.98 13.22
C PHE A 331 -27.35 -4.35 13.35
N ARG A 332 -28.60 -4.35 13.76
CA ARG A 332 -29.37 -5.58 13.90
C ARG A 332 -29.73 -6.15 12.53
N CYS A 333 -29.25 -7.35 12.24
CA CYS A 333 -29.54 -8.09 11.01
C CYS A 333 -30.63 -9.14 11.17
N THR A 334 -30.96 -9.54 12.43
CA THR A 334 -31.90 -10.60 12.71
C THR A 334 -33.06 -10.12 13.57
N THR A 335 -34.24 -10.73 13.39
CA THR A 335 -35.42 -10.56 14.25
C THR A 335 -35.95 -11.96 14.59
N GLU A 336 -36.17 -12.24 15.88
CA GLU A 336 -36.57 -13.56 16.37
C GLU A 336 -35.72 -14.74 15.87
N GLY A 337 -34.40 -14.51 15.75
CA GLY A 337 -33.44 -15.50 15.27
C GLY A 337 -33.44 -15.73 13.75
N ARG A 338 -34.26 -14.99 12.98
CA ARG A 338 -34.30 -15.07 11.51
C ARG A 338 -33.65 -13.85 10.88
N LEU A 339 -32.86 -14.08 9.83
CA LEU A 339 -32.24 -13.01 9.06
C LEU A 339 -33.29 -12.23 8.27
N THR A 340 -33.34 -10.90 8.47
CA THR A 340 -34.27 -10.01 7.75
C THR A 340 -33.77 -9.72 6.33
N ARG A 341 -34.59 -9.15 5.43
CA ARG A 341 -34.19 -8.78 4.07
C ARG A 341 -33.13 -7.65 4.14
N VAL A 342 -33.39 -6.63 4.96
CA VAL A 342 -32.45 -5.54 5.22
C VAL A 342 -31.18 -6.10 5.86
N GLY A 343 -31.31 -7.00 6.86
CA GLY A 343 -30.17 -7.66 7.52
C GLY A 343 -29.27 -8.42 6.53
N ARG A 344 -29.84 -9.17 5.61
CA ARG A 344 -29.09 -9.88 4.56
C ARG A 344 -28.31 -8.90 3.66
N PHE A 345 -28.91 -7.77 3.31
CA PHE A 345 -28.23 -6.74 2.54
C PHE A 345 -27.08 -6.12 3.33
N LEU A 346 -27.30 -5.81 4.63
CA LEU A 346 -26.28 -5.24 5.51
C LEU A 346 -25.09 -6.18 5.69
N GLU A 347 -25.33 -7.47 5.97
CA GLU A 347 -24.26 -8.47 6.09
C GLU A 347 -23.49 -8.64 4.78
N LYS A 348 -24.20 -8.74 3.65
CA LYS A 348 -23.59 -8.87 2.33
C LYS A 348 -22.70 -7.69 1.96
N THR A 349 -23.04 -6.49 2.43
CA THR A 349 -22.29 -5.25 2.14
C THR A 349 -21.37 -4.84 3.27
N SER A 350 -21.32 -5.59 4.38
CA SER A 350 -20.61 -5.25 5.63
C SER A 350 -21.03 -3.88 6.21
N LEU A 351 -22.21 -3.39 5.85
CA LEU A 351 -22.75 -2.13 6.39
C LEU A 351 -23.31 -2.30 7.81
N ASP A 352 -23.51 -3.54 8.27
CA ASP A 352 -23.86 -3.87 9.66
C ASP A 352 -22.76 -3.40 10.65
N GLU A 353 -21.51 -3.32 10.21
CA GLU A 353 -20.39 -2.86 11.01
C GLU A 353 -20.20 -1.33 11.01
N LEU A 354 -20.97 -0.57 10.20
CA LEU A 354 -20.86 0.89 10.11
C LEU A 354 -21.04 1.61 11.46
N SER A 355 -21.86 1.04 12.36
CA SER A 355 -22.05 1.57 13.72
C SER A 355 -20.80 1.49 14.60
N GLN A 356 -19.80 0.68 14.23
CA GLN A 356 -18.51 0.61 14.93
C GLN A 356 -17.69 1.92 14.81
N LEU A 357 -18.02 2.82 13.86
CA LEU A 357 -17.44 4.17 13.81
C LEU A 357 -17.70 4.96 15.09
N LEU A 358 -18.78 4.67 15.83
CA LEU A 358 -19.02 5.24 17.17
C LEU A 358 -18.00 4.70 18.19
N ASN A 359 -17.59 3.43 18.08
CA ASN A 359 -16.52 2.88 18.92
C ASN A 359 -15.16 3.53 18.60
N VAL A 360 -14.91 3.85 17.31
CA VAL A 360 -13.70 4.59 16.93
C VAL A 360 -13.70 5.96 17.58
N LEU A 361 -14.79 6.72 17.53
CA LEU A 361 -14.87 8.04 18.16
C LEU A 361 -14.70 7.96 19.69
N ARG A 362 -15.24 6.92 20.34
CA ARG A 362 -15.07 6.68 21.79
C ARG A 362 -13.63 6.32 22.19
N GLY A 363 -12.88 5.69 21.28
CA GLY A 363 -11.52 5.21 21.53
C GLY A 363 -11.42 3.72 21.89
N ASP A 364 -12.53 3.00 21.84
CA ASP A 364 -12.56 1.55 22.05
C ASP A 364 -11.95 0.81 20.85
N MET A 365 -12.07 1.41 19.66
CA MET A 365 -11.60 0.87 18.38
C MET A 365 -10.77 1.91 17.60
N SER A 366 -10.07 1.41 16.60
CA SER A 366 -9.39 2.15 15.53
C SER A 366 -10.09 1.87 14.20
N LEU A 367 -9.89 2.68 13.17
CA LEU A 367 -10.32 2.36 11.81
C LEU A 367 -9.64 1.09 11.31
N ILE A 368 -8.33 0.97 11.57
CA ILE A 368 -7.50 -0.14 11.09
C ILE A 368 -6.78 -0.79 12.28
N GLY A 369 -6.88 -2.10 12.37
CA GLY A 369 -6.30 -2.87 13.47
C GLY A 369 -6.57 -4.37 13.37
N PRO A 370 -6.13 -5.16 14.35
CA PRO A 370 -6.53 -6.54 14.51
C PRO A 370 -8.05 -6.64 14.69
N ARG A 371 -8.62 -7.77 14.29
CA ARG A 371 -10.06 -8.01 14.52
C ARG A 371 -10.38 -8.01 16.02
N PRO A 372 -11.51 -7.43 16.46
CA PRO A 372 -11.96 -7.56 17.85
C PRO A 372 -12.45 -9.00 18.12
N TYR A 373 -11.70 -9.74 18.94
CA TYR A 373 -12.00 -11.13 19.28
C TYR A 373 -13.14 -11.24 20.29
N LEU A 374 -13.95 -12.29 20.15
CA LEU A 374 -14.96 -12.64 21.15
C LEU A 374 -14.30 -13.26 22.39
N LEU A 375 -14.93 -13.12 23.56
CA LEU A 375 -14.39 -13.69 24.81
C LEU A 375 -14.22 -15.22 24.77
N ASN A 376 -15.08 -15.93 24.04
CA ASN A 376 -14.98 -17.37 23.84
C ASN A 376 -13.89 -17.80 22.84
N GLU A 377 -13.40 -16.88 22.01
CA GLU A 377 -12.29 -17.14 21.06
C GLU A 377 -10.90 -17.02 21.72
N VAL A 378 -10.84 -16.49 22.94
CA VAL A 378 -9.57 -16.26 23.67
C VAL A 378 -8.73 -17.53 23.82
N ASN A 379 -9.40 -18.65 24.13
CA ASN A 379 -8.73 -19.96 24.28
C ASN A 379 -8.03 -20.43 23.01
N ALA A 380 -8.55 -20.06 21.83
CA ALA A 380 -7.96 -20.42 20.55
C ALA A 380 -6.76 -19.54 20.17
N VAL A 381 -6.58 -18.38 20.85
CA VAL A 381 -5.55 -17.38 20.56
C VAL A 381 -4.58 -17.23 21.74
N GLN A 382 -4.65 -18.11 22.75
CA GLN A 382 -4.03 -17.99 24.06
C GLN A 382 -2.56 -17.52 24.02
N ASP A 383 -1.73 -18.10 23.16
CA ASP A 383 -0.31 -17.77 23.03
C ASP A 383 -0.04 -16.40 22.37
N SER A 384 -1.03 -15.84 21.67
CA SER A 384 -0.88 -14.62 20.87
C SER A 384 -1.73 -13.45 21.37
N ILE A 385 -2.62 -13.69 22.31
CA ILE A 385 -3.60 -12.69 22.77
C ILE A 385 -2.95 -11.43 23.33
N ASP A 386 -1.89 -11.58 24.11
CA ASP A 386 -1.13 -10.47 24.68
C ASP A 386 -0.47 -9.60 23.62
N ALA A 387 -0.05 -10.21 22.51
CA ALA A 387 0.54 -9.48 21.41
C ALA A 387 -0.53 -8.70 20.63
N ILE A 388 -1.69 -9.32 20.39
CA ILE A 388 -2.79 -8.75 19.60
C ILE A 388 -3.49 -7.63 20.36
N THR A 389 -3.75 -7.80 21.64
CA THR A 389 -4.48 -6.83 22.47
C THR A 389 -3.66 -5.60 22.87
N ARG A 390 -2.37 -5.53 22.56
CA ARG A 390 -1.53 -4.34 22.81
C ARG A 390 -1.97 -3.09 22.05
N VAL A 391 -2.83 -3.25 21.07
CA VAL A 391 -3.35 -2.16 20.22
C VAL A 391 -4.87 -2.22 20.18
N ALA A 392 -5.50 -1.09 19.87
CA ALA A 392 -6.94 -1.03 19.69
C ALA A 392 -7.34 -1.91 18.48
N PRO A 393 -8.43 -2.71 18.59
CA PRO A 393 -8.95 -3.46 17.47
C PRO A 393 -9.47 -2.53 16.39
N GLY A 394 -9.44 -3.00 15.13
CA GLY A 394 -9.88 -2.23 13.96
C GLY A 394 -11.26 -2.65 13.44
N ILE A 395 -11.92 -1.72 12.72
CA ILE A 395 -13.07 -2.05 11.88
C ILE A 395 -12.60 -2.88 10.69
N THR A 396 -11.48 -2.49 10.08
CA THR A 396 -10.81 -3.24 9.02
C THR A 396 -9.37 -3.58 9.43
N GLY A 397 -8.78 -4.56 8.77
CA GLY A 397 -7.43 -5.01 9.08
C GLY A 397 -6.73 -5.65 7.89
N LEU A 398 -5.44 -5.92 8.05
CA LEU A 398 -4.61 -6.47 7.00
C LEU A 398 -5.13 -7.82 6.48
N TRP A 399 -5.61 -8.70 7.38
CA TRP A 399 -6.13 -10.01 7.00
C TRP A 399 -7.39 -9.89 6.13
N GLN A 400 -8.29 -8.93 6.42
CA GLN A 400 -9.54 -8.70 5.69
C GLN A 400 -9.30 -8.26 4.23
N VAL A 401 -8.18 -7.54 3.97
CA VAL A 401 -7.85 -7.07 2.62
C VAL A 401 -6.85 -7.97 1.90
N SER A 402 -6.30 -9.00 2.55
CA SER A 402 -5.26 -9.87 1.98
C SER A 402 -5.79 -10.97 1.06
N HIS A 403 -7.11 -11.26 1.06
CA HIS A 403 -7.80 -12.26 0.22
C HIS A 403 -6.91 -13.46 -0.17
N ARG A 404 -6.86 -14.48 0.69
CA ARG A 404 -6.28 -15.79 0.37
C ARG A 404 -7.38 -16.81 0.51
N ASP A 405 -7.69 -17.52 -0.56
CA ASP A 405 -8.82 -18.47 -0.66
C ASP A 405 -8.78 -19.65 0.33
N ASN A 406 -7.73 -19.78 1.15
CA ASN A 406 -7.53 -20.85 2.14
C ASN A 406 -6.91 -20.33 3.44
N ASP A 407 -7.31 -19.16 3.94
CA ASP A 407 -6.78 -18.62 5.20
C ASP A 407 -7.28 -19.42 6.40
N THR A 408 -6.34 -20.11 7.07
CA THR A 408 -6.61 -20.74 8.38
C THR A 408 -6.71 -19.67 9.47
N TYR A 409 -7.28 -20.03 10.61
CA TYR A 409 -7.35 -19.15 11.77
C TYR A 409 -5.95 -18.67 12.23
N GLU A 410 -4.95 -19.54 12.13
CA GLU A 410 -3.55 -19.25 12.41
C GLU A 410 -2.97 -18.20 11.44
N ASP A 411 -3.35 -18.26 10.17
CA ASP A 411 -2.90 -17.27 9.17
C ASP A 411 -3.45 -15.86 9.47
N ARG A 412 -4.66 -15.76 10.01
CA ARG A 412 -5.25 -14.49 10.47
C ARG A 412 -4.46 -13.90 11.63
N ILE A 413 -4.21 -14.71 12.66
CA ILE A 413 -3.41 -14.32 13.83
C ILE A 413 -2.04 -13.82 13.39
N ARG A 414 -1.38 -14.55 12.48
CA ARG A 414 -0.07 -14.20 11.95
C ARG A 414 -0.09 -12.86 11.21
N LEU A 415 -1.14 -12.57 10.43
CA LEU A 415 -1.29 -11.29 9.72
C LEU A 415 -1.58 -10.14 10.69
N ASP A 416 -2.37 -10.36 11.73
CA ASP A 416 -2.63 -9.36 12.77
C ASP A 416 -1.35 -9.02 13.56
N ILE A 417 -0.57 -10.02 13.96
CA ILE A 417 0.74 -9.82 14.61
C ILE A 417 1.69 -9.09 13.65
N TRP A 418 1.74 -9.51 12.38
CA TRP A 418 2.58 -8.86 11.38
C TRP A 418 2.22 -7.38 11.21
N TYR A 419 0.94 -7.03 11.17
CA TYR A 419 0.47 -5.64 11.12
C TYR A 419 0.96 -4.85 12.33
N ILE A 420 0.80 -5.37 13.55
CA ILE A 420 1.22 -4.71 14.80
C ILE A 420 2.72 -4.42 14.80
N MET A 421 3.51 -5.40 14.40
CA MET A 421 4.98 -5.30 14.37
C MET A 421 5.48 -4.35 13.28
N ASN A 422 4.77 -4.27 12.16
CA ASN A 422 5.18 -3.50 10.99
C ASN A 422 4.38 -2.20 10.80
N TRP A 423 3.64 -1.77 11.80
CA TRP A 423 2.77 -0.62 11.69
C TRP A 423 3.49 0.65 11.22
N SER A 424 2.86 1.35 10.32
CA SER A 424 3.16 2.72 9.89
C SER A 424 1.87 3.39 9.44
N LEU A 425 1.79 4.71 9.52
CA LEU A 425 0.63 5.45 8.99
C LEU A 425 0.41 5.18 7.49
N TRP A 426 1.49 4.92 6.76
CA TRP A 426 1.44 4.52 5.35
C TRP A 426 0.76 3.15 5.16
N LEU A 427 1.01 2.20 6.05
CA LEU A 427 0.35 0.89 6.03
C LEU A 427 -1.15 1.04 6.31
N ASP A 428 -1.53 1.91 7.25
CA ASP A 428 -2.94 2.21 7.51
C ASP A 428 -3.62 2.81 6.28
N LEU A 429 -3.00 3.79 5.64
CA LEU A 429 -3.53 4.37 4.40
C LEU A 429 -3.68 3.30 3.29
N PHE A 430 -2.69 2.42 3.14
CA PHE A 430 -2.74 1.31 2.21
C PHE A 430 -3.93 0.38 2.47
N ILE A 431 -4.11 -0.06 3.74
CA ILE A 431 -5.21 -0.95 4.11
C ILE A 431 -6.55 -0.27 3.88
N LEU A 432 -6.70 1.01 4.25
CA LEU A 432 -7.92 1.78 4.04
C LEU A 432 -8.32 1.84 2.55
N LEU A 433 -7.39 2.21 1.68
CA LEU A 433 -7.62 2.27 0.23
C LEU A 433 -7.97 0.89 -0.35
N ARG A 434 -7.30 -0.15 0.13
CA ARG A 434 -7.58 -1.52 -0.31
C ARG A 434 -8.92 -2.04 0.20
N THR A 435 -9.33 -1.68 1.42
CA THR A 435 -10.68 -1.98 1.95
C THR A 435 -11.76 -1.42 1.04
N MET A 436 -11.61 -0.16 0.61
CA MET A 436 -12.55 0.44 -0.35
C MET A 436 -12.63 -0.36 -1.65
N ALA A 437 -11.47 -0.74 -2.20
CA ALA A 437 -11.42 -1.53 -3.43
C ALA A 437 -12.10 -2.91 -3.27
N VAL A 438 -11.91 -3.57 -2.13
CA VAL A 438 -12.55 -4.87 -1.82
C VAL A 438 -14.06 -4.71 -1.70
N VAL A 439 -14.54 -3.75 -0.92
CA VAL A 439 -15.98 -3.48 -0.74
C VAL A 439 -16.67 -3.19 -2.09
N PHE A 440 -15.99 -2.45 -2.99
CA PHE A 440 -16.53 -2.20 -4.33
C PHE A 440 -16.39 -3.40 -5.29
N SER A 441 -15.44 -4.32 -5.07
CA SER A 441 -15.26 -5.53 -5.92
C SER A 441 -16.27 -6.63 -5.63
N ILE A 442 -16.74 -6.78 -4.40
CA ILE A 442 -17.76 -7.77 -4.01
C ILE A 442 -19.05 -7.62 -4.83
N LYS A 443 -19.33 -6.41 -5.32
CA LYS A 443 -20.46 -6.15 -6.24
C LYS A 443 -20.34 -6.79 -7.64
N LYS A 444 -19.14 -7.24 -8.06
CA LYS A 444 -18.93 -7.79 -9.43
C LYS A 444 -18.92 -9.32 -9.52
N GLY A 445 -18.77 -10.03 -8.41
CA GLY A 445 -18.56 -11.50 -8.41
C GLY A 445 -19.84 -12.35 -8.34
N GLU A 446 -20.96 -11.81 -7.84
CA GLU A 446 -22.17 -12.59 -7.56
C GLU A 446 -23.28 -12.53 -8.63
N GLN A 447 -22.98 -12.03 -9.82
CA GLN A 447 -23.95 -12.02 -10.94
C GLN A 447 -23.82 -13.24 -11.87
N LYS A 448 -23.17 -14.33 -11.43
CA LYS A 448 -22.93 -15.51 -12.29
C LYS A 448 -23.42 -16.85 -11.76
N ASP A 449 -24.20 -16.90 -10.72
CA ASP A 449 -24.88 -18.15 -10.30
C ASP A 449 -26.31 -17.82 -9.85
N ASP A 450 -27.23 -17.67 -10.82
CA ASP A 450 -28.65 -17.93 -10.79
C ASP A 450 -29.09 -18.54 -12.12
#